data_ec74a4546bdd707058b7c5df4a00cc6d
#
_entry.id   ec74a4546bdd707058b7c5df4a00cc6d
#
_cell.length_a   1.000
_cell.length_b   1.000
_cell.length_c   1.000
_cell.angle_alpha   90.00
_cell.angle_beta   90.00
_cell.angle_gamma   90.00
#
_symmetry.space_group_name_H-M   'P 1'
#
loop_
_entity.id
_entity.type
_entity.pdbx_description
1 polymer ?
#
loop_
_entity_poly.entity_id
_entity_poly.type
_entity_poly.pdbx_seq_one_letter_code
_entity_poly.pdbx_strand_id
1 'polypeptide(L)'
;MVKLLHLLVFVVSLILSCEDSSNNDYGTLNFDMRLDSDANGFYHLSLSNDNWQTLHRVSAIIKDKDDQPVENFWMEWDSNLYWYLGDILGYVIKRGLTDELVYVSYDTVYITGFNGMEVPTSNQISYSNSKGELNNMIAPVRSMAGDTLYLTARWLGGNSATFSIVLD
;
A
#
# COMPACT_ATOMS: atom_id res chain seq x y z
N MET A 1 -42.45 11.16 38.62
CA MET A 1 -42.38 10.05 37.66
C MET A 1 -42.18 10.53 36.20
N VAL A 2 -42.86 11.56 35.72
CA VAL A 2 -42.75 12.05 34.30
C VAL A 2 -41.33 12.51 33.92
N LYS A 3 -40.61 13.20 34.82
CA LYS A 3 -39.23 13.69 34.54
C LYS A 3 -38.20 12.57 34.38
N LEU A 4 -38.38 11.45 35.09
CA LEU A 4 -37.49 10.29 34.99
C LEU A 4 -37.68 9.55 33.66
N LEU A 5 -38.92 9.51 33.15
CA LEU A 5 -39.27 8.89 31.89
C LEU A 5 -38.64 9.64 30.70
N HIS A 6 -38.65 10.98 30.73
CA HIS A 6 -38.05 11.81 29.69
C HIS A 6 -36.52 11.65 29.64
N LEU A 7 -35.87 11.51 30.81
CA LEU A 7 -34.41 11.26 30.87
C LEU A 7 -34.05 9.89 30.29
N LEU A 8 -34.88 8.88 30.58
CA LEU A 8 -34.63 7.51 30.08
C LEU A 8 -34.81 7.44 28.56
N VAL A 9 -35.80 8.12 27.98
CA VAL A 9 -36.03 8.18 26.51
C VAL A 9 -34.87 8.91 25.83
N PHE A 10 -34.32 9.97 26.44
CA PHE A 10 -33.19 10.73 25.89
C PHE A 10 -31.87 9.91 25.90
N VAL A 11 -31.64 9.15 26.96
CA VAL A 11 -30.47 8.26 27.05
C VAL A 11 -30.55 7.10 26.07
N VAL A 12 -31.75 6.51 25.86
CA VAL A 12 -31.96 5.44 24.89
C VAL A 12 -31.79 5.95 23.45
N SER A 13 -32.21 7.17 23.12
CA SER A 13 -32.00 7.75 21.78
C SER A 13 -30.53 8.08 21.51
N LEU A 14 -29.75 8.42 22.55
CA LEU A 14 -28.30 8.63 22.41
C LEU A 14 -27.53 7.32 22.19
N ILE A 15 -28.01 6.20 22.72
CA ILE A 15 -27.35 4.90 22.55
C ILE A 15 -27.69 4.29 21.18
N LEU A 16 -28.87 4.60 20.62
CA LEU A 16 -29.30 4.10 19.32
C LEU A 16 -28.73 4.91 18.14
N SER A 17 -28.08 6.05 18.36
CA SER A 17 -27.43 6.84 17.31
C SER A 17 -25.97 6.49 17.05
N CYS A 18 -25.44 5.46 17.70
CA CYS A 18 -24.21 4.83 17.29
C CYS A 18 -24.52 3.73 16.26
N GLU A 19 -25.07 4.11 15.12
CA GLU A 19 -24.94 3.30 13.91
C GLU A 19 -23.47 3.34 13.54
N ASP A 20 -22.80 2.20 13.68
CA ASP A 20 -21.53 1.93 13.03
C ASP A 20 -21.74 2.06 11.51
N SER A 21 -21.58 3.28 11.02
CA SER A 21 -21.54 3.57 9.58
C SER A 21 -20.20 3.16 8.97
N SER A 22 -19.68 2.01 9.35
CA SER A 22 -18.45 1.45 8.81
C SER A 22 -18.65 0.40 7.70
N ASN A 23 -19.83 0.29 7.13
CA ASN A 23 -20.01 -0.31 5.81
C ASN A 23 -19.79 0.77 4.75
N ASN A 24 -18.56 1.27 4.64
CA ASN A 24 -18.14 1.98 3.46
C ASN A 24 -18.05 0.95 2.32
N ASP A 25 -19.16 0.77 1.64
CA ASP A 25 -19.29 -0.05 0.43
C ASP A 25 -18.63 0.73 -0.72
N TYR A 26 -17.29 0.65 -0.77
CA TYR A 26 -16.52 1.24 -1.86
C TYR A 26 -16.78 0.43 -3.12
N GLY A 27 -17.38 1.05 -4.13
CA GLY A 27 -17.86 0.37 -5.32
C GLY A 27 -16.75 -0.17 -6.21
N THR A 28 -15.78 0.65 -6.56
CA THR A 28 -14.74 0.28 -7.53
C THR A 28 -13.40 0.88 -7.17
N LEU A 29 -12.36 0.04 -7.18
CA LEU A 29 -10.97 0.45 -7.02
C LEU A 29 -10.19 -0.03 -8.25
N ASN A 30 -9.70 0.91 -9.07
CA ASN A 30 -8.94 0.64 -10.28
C ASN A 30 -7.49 1.06 -10.08
N PHE A 31 -6.55 0.12 -10.23
CA PHE A 31 -5.12 0.37 -10.20
C PHE A 31 -4.58 0.62 -11.59
N ASP A 32 -3.71 1.62 -11.71
CA ASP A 32 -2.92 1.91 -12.91
C ASP A 32 -1.43 1.85 -12.55
N MET A 33 -0.79 0.77 -12.96
CA MET A 33 0.64 0.54 -12.71
C MET A 33 1.53 1.33 -13.67
N ARG A 34 1.00 1.79 -14.82
CA ARG A 34 1.74 2.50 -15.88
C ARG A 34 2.97 1.73 -16.38
N LEU A 35 2.87 0.42 -16.35
CA LEU A 35 3.90 -0.52 -16.80
C LEU A 35 3.26 -1.52 -17.75
N ASP A 36 4.02 -2.00 -18.69
CA ASP A 36 3.61 -3.11 -19.55
C ASP A 36 3.59 -4.39 -18.71
N SER A 37 2.60 -5.25 -18.96
CA SER A 37 2.50 -6.57 -18.34
C SER A 37 2.71 -7.67 -19.37
N ASP A 38 3.38 -8.74 -18.95
CA ASP A 38 3.55 -9.94 -19.74
C ASP A 38 2.29 -10.84 -19.74
N ALA A 39 2.34 -11.95 -20.48
CA ALA A 39 1.24 -12.92 -20.58
C ALA A 39 0.93 -13.64 -19.24
N ASN A 40 1.83 -13.60 -18.27
CA ASN A 40 1.66 -14.19 -16.94
C ASN A 40 1.14 -13.15 -15.92
N GLY A 41 0.97 -11.89 -16.32
CA GLY A 41 0.51 -10.80 -15.47
C GLY A 41 1.60 -10.13 -14.65
N PHE A 42 2.89 -10.38 -14.94
CA PHE A 42 3.99 -9.64 -14.35
C PHE A 42 4.19 -8.31 -15.07
N TYR A 43 4.33 -7.25 -14.31
CA TYR A 43 4.74 -5.95 -14.81
C TYR A 43 6.25 -5.88 -14.96
N HIS A 44 6.76 -5.05 -15.86
CA HIS A 44 8.19 -4.89 -16.12
C HIS A 44 8.62 -3.45 -15.89
N LEU A 45 9.60 -3.24 -15.02
CA LEU A 45 10.18 -1.94 -14.73
C LEU A 45 11.68 -1.95 -15.04
N SER A 46 12.07 -1.27 -16.12
CA SER A 46 13.49 -1.08 -16.45
C SER A 46 14.14 -0.10 -15.47
N LEU A 47 15.19 -0.55 -14.79
CA LEU A 47 15.93 0.27 -13.85
C LEU A 47 16.88 1.23 -14.58
N SER A 48 17.07 2.42 -14.02
CA SER A 48 17.99 3.41 -14.58
C SER A 48 19.44 2.93 -14.52
N ASN A 49 20.13 3.00 -15.64
CA ASN A 49 21.57 2.75 -15.70
C ASN A 49 22.41 3.94 -15.20
N ASP A 50 21.85 5.14 -15.25
CA ASP A 50 22.54 6.39 -14.89
C ASP A 50 22.37 6.76 -13.43
N ASN A 51 21.23 6.38 -12.83
CA ASN A 51 20.89 6.69 -11.45
C ASN A 51 20.96 5.44 -10.58
N TRP A 52 21.36 5.60 -9.33
CA TRP A 52 21.36 4.51 -8.35
C TRP A 52 19.96 4.02 -7.98
N GLN A 53 18.94 4.86 -8.18
CA GLN A 53 17.54 4.60 -7.86
C GLN A 53 16.64 5.00 -9.03
N THR A 54 15.63 4.18 -9.32
CA THR A 54 14.59 4.45 -10.31
C THR A 54 13.30 4.84 -9.59
N LEU A 55 12.72 5.98 -9.95
CA LEU A 55 11.44 6.45 -9.41
C LEU A 55 10.32 6.13 -10.40
N HIS A 56 9.31 5.37 -9.95
CA HIS A 56 8.16 5.04 -10.76
C HIS A 56 6.86 5.30 -9.99
N ARG A 57 5.90 5.98 -10.63
CA ARG A 57 4.60 6.31 -10.04
C ARG A 57 3.59 5.21 -10.32
N VAL A 58 2.92 4.74 -9.27
CA VAL A 58 1.73 3.91 -9.32
C VAL A 58 0.54 4.75 -8.90
N SER A 59 -0.61 4.56 -9.51
CA SER A 59 -1.83 5.26 -9.13
C SER A 59 -3.01 4.32 -8.99
N ALA A 60 -4.03 4.77 -8.26
CA ALA A 60 -5.33 4.12 -8.19
C ALA A 60 -6.43 5.16 -8.23
N ILE A 61 -7.61 4.77 -8.68
CA ILE A 61 -8.83 5.59 -8.65
C ILE A 61 -9.87 4.83 -7.85
N ILE A 62 -10.39 5.48 -6.81
CA ILE A 62 -11.46 4.95 -5.97
C ILE A 62 -12.76 5.69 -6.22
N LYS A 63 -13.83 4.93 -6.44
CA LYS A 63 -15.20 5.42 -6.57
C LYS A 63 -16.12 4.64 -5.66
N ASP A 64 -17.19 5.27 -5.24
CA ASP A 64 -18.24 4.61 -4.49
C ASP A 64 -19.18 3.80 -5.40
N LYS A 65 -20.22 3.20 -4.82
CA LYS A 65 -21.24 2.42 -5.57
C LYS A 65 -22.04 3.25 -6.59
N ASP A 66 -22.07 4.57 -6.44
CA ASP A 66 -22.77 5.50 -7.31
C ASP A 66 -21.83 6.13 -8.35
N ASP A 67 -20.63 5.53 -8.54
CA ASP A 67 -19.56 5.96 -9.46
C ASP A 67 -18.99 7.36 -9.13
N GLN A 68 -19.17 7.84 -7.88
CA GLN A 68 -18.63 9.11 -7.44
C GLN A 68 -17.24 8.94 -6.86
N PRO A 69 -16.32 9.91 -7.05
CA PRO A 69 -14.98 9.84 -6.49
C PRO A 69 -15.02 9.89 -4.96
N VAL A 70 -14.24 9.05 -4.31
CA VAL A 70 -14.09 9.03 -2.85
C VAL A 70 -12.86 9.82 -2.46
N GLU A 71 -13.03 10.91 -1.71
CA GLU A 71 -11.95 11.72 -1.16
C GLU A 71 -11.47 11.19 0.19
N ASN A 72 -10.19 11.39 0.50
CA ASN A 72 -9.55 10.99 1.76
C ASN A 72 -9.61 9.47 2.03
N PHE A 73 -9.78 8.65 1.00
CA PHE A 73 -9.64 7.22 1.13
C PHE A 73 -8.19 6.87 1.47
N TRP A 74 -8.00 6.12 2.55
CA TRP A 74 -6.70 5.72 3.06
C TRP A 74 -6.28 4.36 2.47
N MET A 75 -5.06 4.29 1.97
CA MET A 75 -4.45 3.07 1.48
C MET A 75 -3.04 2.90 2.05
N GLU A 76 -2.78 1.73 2.60
CA GLU A 76 -1.47 1.30 3.04
C GLU A 76 -0.78 0.52 1.92
N TRP A 77 0.53 0.76 1.77
CA TRP A 77 1.35 0.09 0.79
C TRP A 77 2.53 -0.57 1.46
N ASP A 78 2.90 -1.74 0.96
CA ASP A 78 4.07 -2.47 1.41
C ASP A 78 4.78 -3.10 0.22
N SER A 79 6.08 -3.37 0.40
CA SER A 79 6.90 -4.05 -0.59
C SER A 79 7.78 -5.10 0.08
N ASN A 80 8.15 -6.15 -0.65
CA ASN A 80 9.08 -7.15 -0.15
C ASN A 80 10.55 -6.72 -0.21
N LEU A 81 10.89 -5.66 -0.97
CA LEU A 81 12.25 -5.17 -1.16
C LEU A 81 12.50 -3.90 -0.37
N TYR A 82 13.59 -3.91 0.39
CA TYR A 82 14.04 -2.79 1.22
C TYR A 82 15.50 -2.51 0.91
N TRP A 83 15.86 -1.27 0.66
CA TRP A 83 17.25 -0.85 0.53
C TRP A 83 17.77 -0.31 1.86
N TYR A 84 19.07 -0.14 1.98
CA TYR A 84 19.69 0.40 3.19
C TYR A 84 19.99 1.88 3.06
N LEU A 85 19.51 2.68 4.00
CA LEU A 85 19.89 4.09 4.09
C LEU A 85 21.34 4.18 4.56
N GLY A 86 22.19 4.81 3.74
CA GLY A 86 23.63 4.96 4.01
C GLY A 86 24.50 3.92 3.31
N ASP A 87 23.93 2.83 2.83
CA ASP A 87 24.61 1.85 1.97
C ASP A 87 23.70 1.42 0.83
N ILE A 88 23.91 2.00 -0.34
CA ILE A 88 23.10 1.76 -1.53
C ILE A 88 23.49 0.48 -2.31
N LEU A 89 24.52 -0.24 -1.86
CA LEU A 89 25.02 -1.44 -2.53
C LEU A 89 24.29 -2.71 -2.08
N GLY A 90 23.46 -2.61 -1.03
CA GLY A 90 22.76 -3.74 -0.47
C GLY A 90 21.25 -3.50 -0.30
N TYR A 91 20.53 -4.60 -0.21
CA TYR A 91 19.09 -4.61 0.04
C TYR A 91 18.65 -5.90 0.73
N VAL A 92 17.43 -5.89 1.26
CA VAL A 92 16.79 -7.03 1.92
C VAL A 92 15.58 -7.46 1.09
N ILE A 93 15.43 -8.76 0.88
CA ILE A 93 14.22 -9.37 0.33
C ILE A 93 13.45 -9.99 1.50
N LYS A 94 12.29 -9.46 1.82
CA LYS A 94 11.42 -10.00 2.87
C LYS A 94 10.45 -11.02 2.28
N ARG A 95 10.34 -12.19 2.92
CA ARG A 95 9.53 -13.31 2.45
C ARG A 95 8.66 -13.86 3.58
N GLY A 96 7.57 -14.53 3.21
CA GLY A 96 6.72 -15.24 4.17
C GLY A 96 5.97 -14.29 5.10
N LEU A 97 5.15 -13.42 4.53
CA LEU A 97 4.27 -12.56 5.32
C LEU A 97 3.26 -13.42 6.10
N THR A 98 3.20 -13.25 7.41
CA THR A 98 2.19 -13.91 8.28
C THR A 98 0.85 -13.18 8.21
N ASP A 99 -0.22 -13.80 8.76
CA ASP A 99 -1.53 -13.17 8.93
C ASP A 99 -1.47 -11.89 9.79
N GLU A 100 -0.46 -11.79 10.66
CA GLU A 100 -0.18 -10.60 11.48
C GLU A 100 0.65 -9.55 10.71
N LEU A 101 0.88 -9.76 9.42
CA LEU A 101 1.68 -8.89 8.55
C LEU A 101 3.16 -8.76 8.99
N VAL A 102 3.68 -9.81 9.61
CA VAL A 102 5.10 -9.91 10.00
C VAL A 102 5.82 -10.85 9.03
N TYR A 103 6.92 -10.40 8.47
CA TYR A 103 7.76 -11.26 7.64
C TYR A 103 8.49 -12.27 8.51
N VAL A 104 8.32 -13.55 8.21
CA VAL A 104 8.92 -14.65 8.98
C VAL A 104 10.34 -15.01 8.53
N SER A 105 10.71 -14.60 7.32
CA SER A 105 12.07 -14.77 6.80
C SER A 105 12.44 -13.65 5.84
N TYR A 106 13.74 -13.45 5.65
CA TYR A 106 14.26 -12.51 4.68
C TYR A 106 15.66 -12.94 4.21
N ASP A 107 15.96 -12.64 2.96
CA ASP A 107 17.29 -12.74 2.41
C ASP A 107 17.94 -11.35 2.40
N THR A 108 19.18 -11.26 2.80
CA THR A 108 19.97 -10.04 2.76
C THR A 108 20.96 -10.12 1.60
N VAL A 109 20.86 -9.17 0.69
CA VAL A 109 21.75 -9.08 -0.49
C VAL A 109 22.60 -7.83 -0.36
N TYR A 110 23.78 -7.98 0.26
CA TYR A 110 24.76 -6.88 0.36
C TYR A 110 26.18 -7.42 0.60
N ILE A 111 27.15 -6.58 0.40
CA ILE A 111 28.52 -7.03 0.33
C ILE A 111 29.21 -7.01 1.67
N THR A 112 29.10 -6.27 2.59
CA THR A 112 29.71 -6.31 3.94
C THR A 112 29.56 -5.00 4.72
N GLY A 113 29.48 -5.12 6.04
CA GLY A 113 29.64 -3.96 6.93
C GLY A 113 28.41 -3.06 6.98
N PHE A 114 27.24 -3.57 6.60
CA PHE A 114 26.02 -2.81 6.69
C PHE A 114 25.76 -2.33 8.12
N ASN A 115 25.53 -1.05 8.27
CA ASN A 115 25.15 -0.41 9.53
C ASN A 115 24.19 0.76 9.22
N GLY A 116 22.98 0.44 8.79
CA GLY A 116 22.01 1.44 8.37
C GLY A 116 20.57 1.01 8.61
N MET A 117 19.66 1.89 8.24
CA MET A 117 18.21 1.69 8.38
C MET A 117 17.66 1.07 7.08
N GLU A 118 16.82 0.05 7.24
CA GLU A 118 16.04 -0.51 6.13
C GLU A 118 14.97 0.49 5.69
N VAL A 119 14.91 0.76 4.39
CA VAL A 119 13.93 1.66 3.79
C VAL A 119 13.10 0.88 2.76
N PRO A 120 11.77 0.86 2.87
CA PRO A 120 10.92 0.19 1.88
C PRO A 120 11.05 0.87 0.51
N THR A 121 10.90 0.10 -0.55
CA THR A 121 10.93 0.62 -1.93
C THR A 121 9.65 1.33 -2.33
N SER A 122 8.61 1.32 -1.49
CA SER A 122 7.35 2.04 -1.72
C SER A 122 7.07 3.04 -0.61
N ASN A 123 6.32 4.11 -0.92
CA ASN A 123 5.70 4.90 0.14
C ASN A 123 4.70 4.03 0.89
N GLN A 124 4.61 4.20 2.21
CA GLN A 124 3.78 3.34 3.06
C GLN A 124 2.30 3.71 3.05
N ILE A 125 1.97 4.98 2.87
CA ILE A 125 0.60 5.49 2.98
C ILE A 125 0.31 6.47 1.86
N SER A 126 -0.90 6.39 1.31
CA SER A 126 -1.46 7.41 0.42
C SER A 126 -2.94 7.68 0.72
N TYR A 127 -3.38 8.88 0.37
CA TYR A 127 -4.77 9.31 0.49
C TYR A 127 -5.29 9.75 -0.86
N SER A 128 -6.55 9.45 -1.15
CA SER A 128 -7.19 9.94 -2.36
C SER A 128 -7.52 11.43 -2.27
N ASN A 129 -7.41 12.11 -3.39
CA ASN A 129 -7.82 13.50 -3.54
C ASN A 129 -9.33 13.61 -3.85
N SER A 130 -9.83 14.83 -4.07
CA SER A 130 -11.23 15.11 -4.41
C SER A 130 -11.71 14.49 -5.73
N LYS A 131 -10.82 13.94 -6.54
CA LYS A 131 -11.13 13.16 -7.76
C LYS A 131 -11.07 11.66 -7.54
N GLY A 132 -10.86 11.21 -6.30
CA GLY A 132 -10.67 9.80 -5.97
C GLY A 132 -9.29 9.25 -6.37
N GLU A 133 -8.35 10.09 -6.80
CA GLU A 133 -7.03 9.65 -7.24
C GLU A 133 -6.09 9.45 -6.05
N LEU A 134 -5.51 8.25 -5.95
CA LEU A 134 -4.40 7.93 -5.06
C LEU A 134 -3.11 7.85 -5.88
N ASN A 135 -2.01 8.28 -5.30
CA ASN A 135 -0.70 8.12 -5.91
C ASN A 135 0.28 7.50 -4.92
N ASN A 136 1.06 6.55 -5.39
CA ASN A 136 2.21 6.01 -4.69
C ASN A 136 3.46 6.12 -5.56
N MET A 137 4.62 6.08 -4.93
CA MET A 137 5.92 6.06 -5.59
C MET A 137 6.67 4.80 -5.17
N ILE A 138 7.09 4.01 -6.14
CA ILE A 138 8.07 2.94 -5.92
C ILE A 138 9.45 3.42 -6.35
N ALA A 139 10.46 3.03 -5.59
CA ALA A 139 11.81 3.56 -5.73
C ALA A 139 12.88 2.46 -5.56
N PRO A 140 12.89 1.41 -6.42
CA PRO A 140 13.90 0.38 -6.36
C PRO A 140 15.28 0.93 -6.68
N VAL A 141 16.31 0.34 -6.06
CA VAL A 141 17.70 0.65 -6.33
C VAL A 141 18.27 -0.28 -7.41
N ARG A 142 19.31 0.19 -8.13
CA ARG A 142 19.91 -0.54 -9.25
C ARG A 142 20.37 -1.96 -8.89
N SER A 143 20.85 -2.16 -7.68
CA SER A 143 21.29 -3.49 -7.23
C SER A 143 20.17 -4.53 -7.11
N MET A 144 18.90 -4.12 -7.19
CA MET A 144 17.74 -5.01 -7.20
C MET A 144 17.41 -5.56 -8.60
N ALA A 145 18.17 -5.22 -9.63
CA ALA A 145 17.98 -5.75 -10.99
C ALA A 145 17.99 -7.28 -10.99
N GLY A 146 17.02 -7.89 -11.66
CA GLY A 146 16.81 -9.33 -11.71
C GLY A 146 15.88 -9.88 -10.62
N ASP A 147 15.51 -9.08 -9.61
CA ASP A 147 14.53 -9.47 -8.59
C ASP A 147 13.11 -9.08 -8.97
N THR A 148 12.15 -9.62 -8.22
CA THR A 148 10.74 -9.27 -8.35
C THR A 148 10.28 -8.48 -7.12
N LEU A 149 9.82 -7.27 -7.36
CA LEU A 149 9.15 -6.43 -6.38
C LEU A 149 7.69 -6.87 -6.27
N TYR A 150 7.26 -7.31 -5.09
CA TYR A 150 5.85 -7.54 -4.77
C TYR A 150 5.32 -6.30 -4.04
N LEU A 151 4.55 -5.48 -4.77
CA LEU A 151 3.89 -4.30 -4.22
C LEU A 151 2.49 -4.69 -3.74
N THR A 152 2.21 -4.54 -2.46
CA THR A 152 0.91 -4.85 -1.87
C THR A 152 0.22 -3.58 -1.40
N ALA A 153 -0.98 -3.34 -1.92
CA ALA A 153 -1.90 -2.31 -1.45
C ALA A 153 -2.92 -2.93 -0.50
N ARG A 154 -3.19 -2.30 0.64
CA ARG A 154 -4.19 -2.72 1.64
C ARG A 154 -5.10 -1.56 1.99
N TRP A 155 -6.39 -1.86 2.22
CA TRP A 155 -7.38 -0.85 2.61
C TRP A 155 -8.43 -1.43 3.56
N LEU A 156 -9.34 -0.60 4.02
CA LEU A 156 -10.38 -0.96 4.99
C LEU A 156 -11.08 -2.28 4.68
N GLY A 157 -11.41 -3.03 5.73
CA GLY A 157 -12.07 -4.33 5.62
C GLY A 157 -11.14 -5.51 5.39
N GLY A 158 -9.81 -5.32 5.49
CA GLY A 158 -8.82 -6.38 5.27
C GLY A 158 -8.61 -6.73 3.79
N ASN A 159 -9.12 -5.90 2.89
CA ASN A 159 -8.93 -6.08 1.46
C ASN A 159 -7.50 -5.74 1.05
N SER A 160 -6.99 -6.46 0.05
CA SER A 160 -5.65 -6.21 -0.50
C SER A 160 -5.55 -6.58 -1.97
N ALA A 161 -4.57 -5.98 -2.64
CA ALA A 161 -4.13 -6.35 -3.99
C ALA A 161 -2.60 -6.40 -4.01
N THR A 162 -2.03 -7.41 -4.67
CA THR A 162 -0.58 -7.55 -4.82
C THR A 162 -0.21 -7.56 -6.30
N PHE A 163 0.80 -6.79 -6.64
CA PHE A 163 1.33 -6.64 -7.99
C PHE A 163 2.77 -7.17 -8.03
N SER A 164 3.07 -8.00 -9.02
CA SER A 164 4.40 -8.54 -9.25
C SER A 164 5.11 -7.70 -10.32
N ILE A 165 6.21 -7.06 -9.97
CA ILE A 165 6.97 -6.16 -10.84
C ILE A 165 8.40 -6.71 -10.96
N VAL A 166 8.75 -7.19 -12.15
CA VAL A 166 10.11 -7.62 -12.49
C VAL A 166 10.97 -6.37 -12.68
N LEU A 167 12.12 -6.35 -12.07
CA LEU A 167 13.10 -5.26 -12.13
C LEU A 167 14.18 -5.61 -13.16
N ASP A 168 14.10 -5.02 -14.36
CA ASP A 168 14.99 -5.27 -15.51
C ASP A 168 16.15 -4.28 -15.60
#